data_b29f400955c3693c2640cb28e0635d8b
#
_entry.id   b29f400955c3693c2640cb28e0635d8b
#
_cell.length_a   1.000
_cell.length_b   1.000
_cell.length_c   1.000
_cell.angle_alpha   90.00
_cell.angle_beta   90.00
_cell.angle_gamma   90.00
#
_symmetry.space_group_name_H-M   'P 1'
#
loop_
_entity.id
_entity.type
_entity.pdbx_description
1 polymer ?
#
loop_
_entity_poly.entity_id
_entity_poly.type
_entity_poly.pdbx_seq_one_letter_code
_entity_poly.pdbx_strand_id
1 'polypeptide(L)'
;YNFQEDGVAMSMYNIDSSIYGFARSCMNRALDKCWPLYLSTKNTIMKAYDGRFKDLFEEVFETEYEDKFREAGITYEHRLIDDMVACALKWEGGFVWACKNYDGDVQSDTVAQGFGSLGLMTSVLMTPDGKTVEAEAAHGTVTRHFRQHQQGKETSTNPIASIFAWTSSRHS
;
A
#
# COMPACT_ATOMS: atom_id res chain seq x y z
N TYR A 1 11.01 20.22 25.97
CA TYR A 1 12.38 19.71 26.03
C TYR A 1 13.37 20.78 25.55
N ASN A 2 14.48 20.93 26.23
CA ASN A 2 15.51 21.91 25.87
C ASN A 2 16.67 21.19 25.17
N PHE A 3 16.77 21.34 23.87
CA PHE A 3 17.82 20.67 23.08
C PHE A 3 19.16 21.34 23.34
N GLN A 4 20.23 20.55 23.48
CA GLN A 4 21.58 21.04 23.81
C GLN A 4 22.44 21.22 22.55
N GLU A 5 21.98 20.70 21.40
CA GLU A 5 22.68 20.72 20.13
C GLU A 5 21.68 20.97 18.99
N ASP A 6 22.19 21.32 17.82
CA ASP A 6 21.40 21.39 16.58
C ASP A 6 20.89 20.01 16.21
N GLY A 7 19.64 19.94 15.72
CA GLY A 7 18.98 18.68 15.40
C GLY A 7 17.89 18.86 14.37
N VAL A 8 17.18 17.76 14.07
CA VAL A 8 16.05 17.73 13.15
C VAL A 8 14.81 17.27 13.90
N ALA A 9 13.71 17.98 13.72
CA ALA A 9 12.39 17.57 14.20
C ALA A 9 11.48 17.22 13.03
N MET A 10 10.63 16.19 13.20
CA MET A 10 9.59 15.80 12.26
C MET A 10 8.28 15.60 13.01
N SER A 11 7.18 15.93 12.37
CA SER A 11 5.85 15.59 12.86
C SER A 11 5.01 14.99 11.72
N MET A 12 4.09 14.08 12.07
CA MET A 12 3.10 13.52 11.16
C MET A 12 1.70 13.83 11.69
N TYR A 13 0.78 14.10 10.78
CA TYR A 13 -0.60 14.40 11.10
C TYR A 13 -1.54 13.84 10.05
N ASN A 14 -2.60 13.15 10.48
CA ASN A 14 -3.71 12.73 9.64
C ASN A 14 -5.02 13.06 10.34
N ILE A 15 -6.00 13.46 9.56
CA ILE A 15 -7.37 13.66 10.05
C ILE A 15 -8.15 12.35 9.99
N ASP A 16 -9.08 12.17 10.92
CA ASP A 16 -9.89 10.96 11.04
C ASP A 16 -10.66 10.64 9.76
N SER A 17 -11.23 11.65 9.09
CA SER A 17 -11.96 11.45 7.83
C SER A 17 -11.10 10.84 6.73
N SER A 18 -9.81 11.15 6.68
CA SER A 18 -8.86 10.55 5.75
C SER A 18 -8.58 9.09 6.11
N ILE A 19 -8.45 8.77 7.40
CA ILE A 19 -8.25 7.41 7.88
C ILE A 19 -9.49 6.55 7.60
N TYR A 20 -10.70 7.05 7.87
CA TYR A 20 -11.95 6.38 7.51
C TYR A 20 -12.08 6.11 6.00
N GLY A 21 -11.71 7.11 5.17
CA GLY A 21 -11.69 6.95 3.71
C GLY A 21 -10.73 5.85 3.27
N PHE A 22 -9.53 5.83 3.84
CA PHE A 22 -8.53 4.79 3.57
C PHE A 22 -9.01 3.40 4.02
N ALA A 23 -9.59 3.28 5.22
CA ALA A 23 -10.16 2.03 5.71
C ALA A 23 -11.22 1.47 4.76
N ARG A 24 -12.20 2.30 4.36
CA ARG A 24 -13.25 1.89 3.41
C ARG A 24 -12.68 1.48 2.05
N SER A 25 -11.69 2.20 1.53
CA SER A 25 -11.01 1.82 0.28
C SER A 25 -10.38 0.44 0.38
N CYS A 26 -9.66 0.16 1.48
CA CYS A 26 -9.04 -1.14 1.71
C CYS A 26 -10.07 -2.26 1.85
N MET A 27 -11.15 -2.03 2.61
CA MET A 27 -12.23 -3.01 2.81
C MET A 27 -12.96 -3.32 1.48
N ASN A 28 -13.29 -2.29 0.70
CA ASN A 28 -13.90 -2.47 -0.61
C ASN A 28 -12.98 -3.25 -1.56
N ARG A 29 -11.69 -2.94 -1.55
CA ARG A 29 -10.71 -3.65 -2.37
C ARG A 29 -10.57 -5.12 -1.97
N ALA A 30 -10.60 -5.43 -0.68
CA ALA A 30 -10.58 -6.80 -0.18
C ALA A 30 -11.81 -7.59 -0.65
N LEU A 31 -13.00 -7.00 -0.56
CA LEU A 31 -14.23 -7.60 -1.06
C LEU A 31 -14.21 -7.81 -2.58
N ASP A 32 -13.76 -6.81 -3.35
CA ASP A 32 -13.63 -6.90 -4.82
C ASP A 32 -12.73 -8.06 -5.26
N LYS A 33 -11.65 -8.31 -4.50
CA LYS A 33 -10.72 -9.41 -4.77
C LYS A 33 -11.11 -10.73 -4.11
N CYS A 34 -12.05 -10.73 -3.19
CA CYS A 34 -12.31 -11.85 -2.28
C CYS A 34 -11.03 -12.31 -1.56
N TRP A 35 -10.23 -11.37 -1.09
CA TRP A 35 -8.96 -11.60 -0.40
C TRP A 35 -9.01 -11.07 1.02
N PRO A 36 -8.37 -11.75 2.00
CA PRO A 36 -8.26 -11.23 3.36
C PRO A 36 -7.51 -9.88 3.37
N LEU A 37 -7.85 -9.05 4.34
CA LEU A 37 -7.26 -7.74 4.55
C LEU A 37 -6.39 -7.72 5.81
N TYR A 38 -5.18 -7.24 5.68
CA TYR A 38 -4.27 -7.02 6.80
C TYR A 38 -3.89 -5.54 6.87
N LEU A 39 -4.21 -4.88 7.99
CA LEU A 39 -3.63 -3.57 8.32
C LEU A 39 -2.35 -3.77 9.11
N SER A 40 -1.28 -3.12 8.72
CA SER A 40 -0.05 -3.12 9.52
C SER A 40 0.28 -1.75 10.09
N THR A 41 0.71 -1.74 11.34
CA THR A 41 1.16 -0.54 12.07
C THR A 41 2.30 -0.87 13.02
N LYS A 42 2.90 0.16 13.61
CA LYS A 42 3.81 0.01 14.75
C LYS A 42 3.22 0.69 16.00
N ASN A 43 1.95 0.40 16.29
CA ASN A 43 1.22 0.99 17.41
C ASN A 43 1.83 0.67 18.80
N THR A 44 2.67 -0.32 18.91
CA THR A 44 3.43 -0.63 20.12
C THR A 44 4.48 0.45 20.45
N ILE A 45 4.94 1.20 19.46
CA ILE A 45 5.90 2.30 19.57
C ILE A 45 5.19 3.64 19.33
N MET A 46 4.55 3.83 18.18
CA MET A 46 3.81 5.05 17.83
C MET A 46 2.35 4.95 18.31
N LYS A 47 2.19 4.85 19.63
CA LYS A 47 0.92 4.48 20.28
C LYS A 47 -0.26 5.38 19.88
N ALA A 48 -0.05 6.70 19.82
CA ALA A 48 -1.10 7.64 19.50
C ALA A 48 -1.40 7.68 18.01
N TYR A 49 -0.40 7.89 17.17
CA TYR A 49 -0.57 8.04 15.73
C TYR A 49 -1.01 6.73 15.06
N ASP A 50 -0.26 5.65 15.26
CA ASP A 50 -0.57 4.34 14.69
C ASP A 50 -1.78 3.68 15.37
N GLY A 51 -1.94 3.90 16.68
CA GLY A 51 -3.11 3.44 17.42
C GLY A 51 -4.40 4.01 16.85
N ARG A 52 -4.40 5.30 16.45
CA ARG A 52 -5.58 5.89 15.82
C ARG A 52 -5.97 5.22 14.51
N PHE A 53 -5.00 4.86 13.67
CA PHE A 53 -5.27 4.07 12.45
C PHE A 53 -5.90 2.71 12.79
N LYS A 54 -5.30 1.99 13.75
CA LYS A 54 -5.82 0.69 14.19
C LYS A 54 -7.26 0.82 14.67
N ASP A 55 -7.53 1.74 15.58
CA ASP A 55 -8.85 1.90 16.20
C ASP A 55 -9.93 2.27 15.17
N LEU A 56 -9.64 3.19 14.25
CA LEU A 56 -10.60 3.59 13.22
C LEU A 56 -10.83 2.51 12.15
N PHE A 57 -9.81 1.73 11.80
CA PHE A 57 -10.00 0.57 10.92
C PHE A 57 -10.87 -0.50 11.57
N GLU A 58 -10.67 -0.78 12.86
CA GLU A 58 -11.48 -1.73 13.62
C GLU A 58 -12.94 -1.26 13.71
N GLU A 59 -13.16 0.03 14.03
CA GLU A 59 -14.49 0.64 14.05
C GLU A 59 -15.21 0.49 12.69
N VAL A 60 -14.54 0.83 11.57
CA VAL A 60 -15.11 0.69 10.22
C VAL A 60 -15.44 -0.76 9.92
N PHE A 61 -14.54 -1.68 10.26
CA PHE A 61 -14.77 -3.10 10.03
C PHE A 61 -16.00 -3.58 10.80
N GLU A 62 -16.05 -3.36 12.10
CA GLU A 62 -17.15 -3.83 12.97
C GLU A 62 -18.51 -3.22 12.61
N THR A 63 -18.52 -1.93 12.23
CA THR A 63 -19.80 -1.22 11.99
C THR A 63 -20.31 -1.30 10.55
N GLU A 64 -19.45 -1.50 9.57
CA GLU A 64 -19.84 -1.39 8.15
C GLU A 64 -19.53 -2.64 7.31
N TYR A 65 -18.57 -3.48 7.71
CA TYR A 65 -18.01 -4.53 6.85
C TYR A 65 -18.00 -5.94 7.43
N GLU A 66 -18.19 -6.15 8.71
CA GLU A 66 -18.10 -7.48 9.35
C GLU A 66 -19.00 -8.51 8.66
N ASP A 67 -20.29 -8.17 8.46
CA ASP A 67 -21.23 -9.06 7.79
C ASP A 67 -20.82 -9.36 6.34
N LYS A 68 -20.39 -8.35 5.61
CA LYS A 68 -19.94 -8.49 4.20
C LYS A 68 -18.72 -9.40 4.08
N PHE A 69 -17.76 -9.25 4.99
CA PHE A 69 -16.55 -10.09 5.04
C PHE A 69 -16.88 -11.53 5.39
N ARG A 70 -17.81 -11.73 6.34
CA ARG A 70 -18.30 -13.06 6.71
C ARG A 70 -19.01 -13.73 5.53
N GLU A 71 -19.87 -13.02 4.81
CA GLU A 71 -20.54 -13.52 3.61
C GLU A 71 -19.58 -13.87 2.48
N ALA A 72 -18.54 -13.06 2.31
CA ALA A 72 -17.49 -13.29 1.31
C ALA A 72 -16.47 -14.36 1.73
N GLY A 73 -16.52 -14.85 2.99
CA GLY A 73 -15.56 -15.83 3.51
C GLY A 73 -14.15 -15.32 3.67
N ILE A 74 -13.96 -14.02 3.87
CA ILE A 74 -12.66 -13.37 4.06
C ILE A 74 -12.55 -12.74 5.45
N THR A 75 -11.32 -12.42 5.87
CA THR A 75 -11.02 -11.89 7.21
C THR A 75 -10.34 -10.53 7.16
N TYR A 76 -10.49 -9.78 8.24
CA TYR A 76 -9.68 -8.59 8.54
C TYR A 76 -8.85 -8.85 9.79
N GLU A 77 -7.57 -8.50 9.73
CA GLU A 77 -6.67 -8.54 10.88
C GLU A 77 -5.76 -7.31 10.92
N HIS A 78 -5.50 -6.83 12.14
CA HIS A 78 -4.40 -5.90 12.39
C HIS A 78 -3.16 -6.67 12.83
N ARG A 79 -2.01 -6.36 12.22
CA ARG A 79 -0.71 -6.95 12.56
C ARG A 79 0.36 -5.88 12.75
N LEU A 80 1.39 -6.19 13.52
CA LEU A 80 2.56 -5.33 13.57
C LEU A 80 3.31 -5.38 12.23
N ILE A 81 3.88 -4.24 11.82
CA ILE A 81 4.56 -4.13 10.52
C ILE A 81 5.69 -5.15 10.34
N ASP A 82 6.48 -5.39 11.38
CA ASP A 82 7.57 -6.36 11.38
C ASP A 82 7.08 -7.81 11.18
N ASP A 83 5.96 -8.18 11.78
CA ASP A 83 5.32 -9.48 11.55
C ASP A 83 4.78 -9.57 10.11
N MET A 84 4.11 -8.53 9.64
CA MET A 84 3.53 -8.53 8.30
C MET A 84 4.59 -8.59 7.20
N VAL A 85 5.76 -7.96 7.39
CA VAL A 85 6.91 -8.09 6.49
C VAL A 85 7.35 -9.56 6.41
N ALA A 86 7.45 -10.25 7.55
CA ALA A 86 7.81 -11.67 7.56
C ALA A 86 6.75 -12.55 6.86
N CYS A 87 5.47 -12.22 7.02
CA CYS A 87 4.37 -12.89 6.34
C CYS A 87 4.43 -12.68 4.82
N ALA A 88 4.63 -11.45 4.36
CA ALA A 88 4.72 -11.11 2.94
C ALA A 88 5.83 -11.86 2.20
N LEU A 89 6.92 -12.20 2.89
CA LEU A 89 8.04 -12.97 2.34
C LEU A 89 7.81 -14.49 2.33
N LYS A 90 6.84 -15.00 3.09
CA LYS A 90 6.62 -16.43 3.32
C LYS A 90 5.30 -16.95 2.77
N TRP A 91 4.29 -16.10 2.69
CA TRP A 91 2.97 -16.49 2.21
C TRP A 91 2.91 -16.54 0.69
N GLU A 92 1.98 -17.34 0.19
CA GLU A 92 1.77 -17.50 -1.26
C GLU A 92 1.13 -16.26 -1.94
N GLY A 93 0.72 -15.26 -1.17
CA GLY A 93 0.02 -14.09 -1.68
C GLY A 93 -1.50 -14.24 -1.62
N GLY A 94 -2.24 -13.43 -2.40
CA GLY A 94 -3.70 -13.44 -2.36
C GLY A 94 -4.27 -12.75 -1.12
N PHE A 95 -3.70 -11.63 -0.73
CA PHE A 95 -4.18 -10.78 0.37
C PHE A 95 -4.03 -9.30 0.01
N VAL A 96 -4.85 -8.48 0.63
CA VAL A 96 -4.71 -7.01 0.60
C VAL A 96 -3.93 -6.57 1.84
N TRP A 97 -2.87 -5.83 1.61
CA TRP A 97 -2.05 -5.29 2.69
C TRP A 97 -2.22 -3.78 2.78
N ALA A 98 -2.95 -3.31 3.80
CA ALA A 98 -3.12 -1.90 4.09
C ALA A 98 -1.90 -1.37 4.85
N CYS A 99 -1.16 -0.49 4.20
CA CYS A 99 0.02 0.16 4.75
C CYS A 99 -0.19 1.67 4.84
N LYS A 100 0.37 2.28 5.88
CA LYS A 100 0.53 3.74 5.90
C LYS A 100 1.60 4.17 4.90
N ASN A 101 1.65 5.48 4.61
CA ASN A 101 2.43 6.09 3.54
C ASN A 101 3.85 5.51 3.36
N TYR A 102 4.78 5.79 4.29
CA TYR A 102 6.18 5.34 4.14
C TYR A 102 6.34 3.83 4.26
N ASP A 103 5.53 3.18 5.10
CA ASP A 103 5.50 1.72 5.20
C ASP A 103 5.13 1.12 3.84
N GLY A 104 4.06 1.61 3.21
CA GLY A 104 3.60 1.15 1.91
C GLY A 104 4.60 1.42 0.78
N ASP A 105 5.18 2.61 0.77
CA ASP A 105 6.20 3.01 -0.21
C ASP A 105 7.39 2.05 -0.19
N VAL A 106 7.97 1.81 0.98
CA VAL A 106 9.14 0.92 1.12
C VAL A 106 8.77 -0.54 0.89
N GLN A 107 7.63 -1.01 1.43
CA GLN A 107 7.27 -2.42 1.34
C GLN A 107 6.81 -2.82 -0.07
N SER A 108 6.12 -1.97 -0.80
CA SER A 108 5.72 -2.26 -2.18
C SER A 108 6.95 -2.51 -3.07
N ASP A 109 7.95 -1.65 -2.97
CA ASP A 109 9.21 -1.79 -3.70
C ASP A 109 9.99 -3.03 -3.25
N THR A 110 10.06 -3.28 -1.94
CA THR A 110 10.77 -4.44 -1.39
C THR A 110 10.17 -5.75 -1.89
N VAL A 111 8.85 -5.89 -1.85
CA VAL A 111 8.14 -7.08 -2.33
C VAL A 111 8.29 -7.22 -3.85
N ALA A 112 8.15 -6.14 -4.61
CA ALA A 112 8.32 -6.16 -6.05
C ALA A 112 9.73 -6.60 -6.47
N GLN A 113 10.76 -6.13 -5.78
CA GLN A 113 12.15 -6.54 -6.03
C GLN A 113 12.42 -7.99 -5.61
N GLY A 114 11.79 -8.45 -4.54
CA GLY A 114 11.93 -9.81 -4.03
C GLY A 114 11.32 -10.89 -4.94
N PHE A 115 10.20 -10.58 -5.57
CA PHE A 115 9.43 -11.53 -6.39
C PHE A 115 9.43 -11.23 -7.90
N GLY A 116 10.11 -10.20 -8.33
CA GLY A 116 10.13 -9.81 -9.72
C GLY A 116 11.01 -8.58 -9.95
N SER A 117 10.39 -7.53 -10.47
CA SER A 117 11.07 -6.28 -10.80
C SER A 117 10.12 -5.10 -10.66
N LEU A 118 10.65 -3.94 -10.28
CA LEU A 118 9.91 -2.67 -10.32
C LEU A 118 9.27 -2.41 -11.69
N GLY A 119 9.89 -2.88 -12.76
CA GLY A 119 9.36 -2.77 -14.11
C GLY A 119 8.03 -3.49 -14.37
N LEU A 120 7.56 -4.30 -13.42
CA LEU A 120 6.26 -4.99 -13.46
C LEU A 120 5.20 -4.29 -12.62
N MET A 121 5.58 -3.29 -11.81
CA MET A 121 4.67 -2.61 -10.90
C MET A 121 3.82 -1.58 -11.62
N THR A 122 2.55 -1.56 -11.25
CA THR A 122 1.61 -0.47 -11.53
C THR A 122 1.17 0.18 -10.23
N SER A 123 0.94 1.48 -10.28
CA SER A 123 0.31 2.26 -9.22
C SER A 123 -1.12 2.60 -9.62
N VAL A 124 -2.02 2.53 -8.67
CA VAL A 124 -3.42 2.91 -8.85
C VAL A 124 -3.82 3.81 -7.70
N LEU A 125 -4.21 5.05 -8.01
CA LEU A 125 -4.87 5.96 -7.09
C LEU A 125 -6.37 5.81 -7.26
N MET A 126 -7.08 5.67 -6.17
CA MET A 126 -8.53 5.46 -6.19
C MET A 126 -9.22 6.28 -5.12
N THR A 127 -10.36 6.87 -5.47
CA THR A 127 -11.22 7.54 -4.47
C THR A 127 -11.81 6.52 -3.50
N PRO A 128 -12.15 6.93 -2.25
CA PRO A 128 -12.73 6.02 -1.26
C PRO A 128 -13.99 5.27 -1.69
N ASP A 129 -14.77 5.87 -2.60
CA ASP A 129 -15.97 5.27 -3.18
C ASP A 129 -15.71 4.41 -4.43
N GLY A 130 -14.44 4.28 -4.85
CA GLY A 130 -14.02 3.49 -6.00
C GLY A 130 -14.44 4.04 -7.37
N LYS A 131 -15.08 5.21 -7.45
CA LYS A 131 -15.64 5.72 -8.71
C LYS A 131 -14.63 6.41 -9.62
N THR A 132 -13.54 6.90 -9.07
CA THR A 132 -12.48 7.56 -9.83
C THR A 132 -11.17 6.82 -9.59
N VAL A 133 -10.54 6.43 -10.67
CA VAL A 133 -9.30 5.66 -10.65
C VAL A 133 -8.29 6.32 -11.60
N GLU A 134 -7.08 6.52 -11.12
CA GLU A 134 -5.91 6.89 -11.90
C GLU A 134 -4.90 5.75 -11.82
N ALA A 135 -4.43 5.28 -12.96
CA ALA A 135 -3.45 4.19 -13.02
C ALA A 135 -2.22 4.62 -13.81
N GLU A 136 -1.05 4.29 -13.29
CA GLU A 136 0.25 4.63 -13.89
C GLU A 136 1.27 3.51 -13.71
N ALA A 137 2.41 3.62 -14.39
CA ALA A 137 3.57 2.82 -14.06
C ALA A 137 4.16 3.30 -12.73
N ALA A 138 4.36 2.41 -11.78
CA ALA A 138 4.85 2.76 -10.43
C ALA A 138 6.34 3.13 -10.38
N HIS A 139 7.00 3.30 -11.51
CA HIS A 139 8.42 3.63 -11.61
C HIS A 139 8.66 4.72 -12.65
N GLY A 140 9.70 5.51 -12.45
CA GLY A 140 10.20 6.49 -13.41
C GLY A 140 11.26 5.91 -14.33
N THR A 141 11.99 6.81 -14.97
CA THR A 141 13.16 6.45 -15.79
C THR A 141 14.28 5.94 -14.89
N VAL A 142 14.70 4.70 -15.10
CA VAL A 142 15.84 4.11 -14.38
C VAL A 142 17.11 4.84 -14.79
N THR A 143 17.73 5.58 -13.88
CA THR A 143 18.91 6.44 -14.13
C THR A 143 20.06 5.68 -14.80
N ARG A 144 20.31 4.43 -14.38
CA ARG A 144 21.35 3.59 -14.97
C ARG A 144 21.06 3.30 -16.45
N HIS A 145 19.83 2.99 -16.78
CA HIS A 145 19.41 2.70 -18.15
C HIS A 145 19.50 3.94 -19.04
N PHE A 146 19.04 5.09 -18.53
CA PHE A 146 19.18 6.37 -19.22
C PHE A 146 20.64 6.75 -19.48
N ARG A 147 21.55 6.56 -18.52
CA ARG A 147 22.98 6.78 -18.71
C ARG A 147 23.60 5.87 -19.78
N GLN A 148 23.15 4.63 -19.89
CA GLN A 148 23.58 3.72 -20.96
C GLN A 148 23.12 4.25 -22.33
N HIS A 149 21.88 4.72 -22.43
CA HIS A 149 21.37 5.34 -23.65
C HIS A 149 22.18 6.59 -24.03
N GLN A 150 22.49 7.47 -23.08
CA GLN A 150 23.36 8.65 -23.32
C GLN A 150 24.76 8.28 -23.80
N GLN A 151 25.26 7.11 -23.44
CA GLN A 151 26.54 6.58 -23.91
C GLN A 151 26.45 5.89 -25.29
N GLY A 152 25.32 5.96 -25.96
CA GLY A 152 25.10 5.32 -27.26
C GLY A 152 24.98 3.79 -27.20
N LYS A 153 24.77 3.20 -26.01
CA LYS A 153 24.54 1.76 -25.91
C LYS A 153 23.11 1.43 -26.33
N GLU A 154 22.94 0.26 -26.88
CA GLU A 154 21.61 -0.26 -27.20
C GLU A 154 20.78 -0.41 -25.90
N THR A 155 19.58 0.14 -25.91
CA THR A 155 18.62 0.08 -24.81
C THR A 155 17.25 -0.29 -25.34
N SER A 156 16.48 -1.03 -24.52
CA SER A 156 15.12 -1.42 -24.83
C SER A 156 14.11 -0.68 -23.95
N THR A 157 12.88 -0.56 -24.40
CA THR A 157 11.74 -0.13 -23.59
C THR A 157 11.06 -1.32 -22.94
N ASN A 158 10.57 -1.14 -21.70
CA ASN A 158 9.73 -2.12 -21.03
C ASN A 158 8.32 -1.55 -20.88
N PRO A 159 7.34 -1.97 -21.71
CA PRO A 159 5.96 -1.45 -21.67
C PRO A 159 5.08 -2.17 -20.65
N ILE A 160 5.56 -3.17 -19.91
CA ILE A 160 4.74 -4.09 -19.10
C ILE A 160 3.94 -3.33 -18.04
N ALA A 161 4.57 -2.44 -17.28
CA ALA A 161 3.86 -1.66 -16.26
C ALA A 161 2.77 -0.76 -16.87
N SER A 162 3.02 -0.17 -18.03
CA SER A 162 2.01 0.63 -18.75
C SER A 162 0.87 -0.23 -19.26
N ILE A 163 1.14 -1.44 -19.76
CA ILE A 163 0.10 -2.40 -20.18
C ILE A 163 -0.77 -2.78 -18.98
N PHE A 164 -0.19 -3.06 -17.84
CA PHE A 164 -0.93 -3.38 -16.62
C PHE A 164 -1.73 -2.18 -16.10
N ALA A 165 -1.23 -0.96 -16.18
CA ALA A 165 -2.00 0.24 -15.85
C ALA A 165 -3.27 0.32 -16.69
N TRP A 166 -3.18 0.13 -18.00
CA TRP A 166 -4.33 0.12 -18.92
C TRP A 166 -5.32 -1.01 -18.63
N THR A 167 -4.84 -2.19 -18.31
CA THR A 167 -5.73 -3.34 -18.02
C THR A 167 -6.39 -3.22 -16.66
N SER A 168 -5.68 -2.68 -15.64
CA SER A 168 -6.24 -2.47 -14.31
C SER A 168 -7.39 -1.45 -14.29
N SER A 169 -7.32 -0.42 -15.14
CA SER A 169 -8.37 0.60 -15.24
C SER A 169 -9.67 0.11 -15.93
N ARG A 170 -9.67 -1.08 -16.50
CA ARG A 170 -10.85 -1.66 -17.17
C ARG A 170 -11.69 -2.59 -16.29
N HIS A 171 -11.21 -2.90 -15.09
CA HIS A 171 -11.83 -3.84 -14.16
C HIS A 171 -12.21 -3.18 -12.83
N SER A 172 -12.30 -1.86 -12.80
CA SER A 172 -12.76 -1.04 -11.66
C SER A 172 -14.13 -0.45 -11.94
#